data_0bd93a869257e0be95c64773cb4a54c8
#
_entry.id   0bd93a869257e0be95c64773cb4a54c8
#
_cell.length_a   1.000
_cell.length_b   1.000
_cell.length_c   1.000
_cell.angle_alpha   90.00
_cell.angle_beta   90.00
_cell.angle_gamma   90.00
#
_symmetry.space_group_name_H-M   'P 1'
#
loop_
_entity.id
_entity.type
_entity.pdbx_description
1 polymer ?
#
loop_
_entity_poly.entity_id
_entity_poly.type
_entity_poly.pdbx_seq_one_letter_code
_entity_poly.pdbx_strand_id
1 'polypeptide(L)'
;MNDLETRLRNAIRAVPDFPKPGILFRDITPVMEQPLLSLAVVEGFRDAMQTIPVDAIAGIESRGFLYGMPLALRLGVPFITV
;
A
#
# COMPACT_ATOMS: atom_id res chain seq x y z
N MET A 1 5.94 3.66 18.11
CA MET A 1 5.27 3.88 16.81
C MET A 1 6.29 4.43 15.84
N ASN A 2 6.39 3.85 14.65
CA ASN A 2 7.38 4.34 13.70
C ASN A 2 6.85 5.54 12.90
N ASP A 3 7.77 6.24 12.28
CA ASP A 3 7.45 7.44 11.52
C ASP A 3 6.50 7.15 10.33
N LEU A 4 6.69 6.02 9.65
CA LEU A 4 5.85 5.65 8.51
C LEU A 4 4.40 5.48 8.94
N GLU A 5 4.15 4.78 10.04
CA GLU A 5 2.78 4.58 10.54
C GLU A 5 2.10 5.92 10.82
N THR A 6 2.80 6.84 11.47
CA THR A 6 2.27 8.17 11.76
C THR A 6 1.95 8.93 10.49
N ARG A 7 2.87 8.90 9.51
CA ARG A 7 2.66 9.58 8.23
C ARG A 7 1.47 9.01 7.48
N LEU A 8 1.29 7.68 7.51
CA LEU A 8 0.15 7.04 6.87
C LEU A 8 -1.17 7.41 7.56
N ARG A 9 -1.20 7.40 8.88
CA ARG A 9 -2.40 7.79 9.63
C ARG A 9 -2.83 9.22 9.28
N ASN A 10 -1.87 10.11 9.11
CA ASN A 10 -2.15 11.50 8.77
C ASN A 10 -2.61 11.69 7.32
N ALA A 11 -2.18 10.81 6.42
CA ALA A 11 -2.50 10.92 5.01
C ALA A 11 -3.81 10.23 4.63
N ILE A 12 -4.12 9.11 5.26
CA ILE A 12 -5.32 8.33 4.94
C ILE A 12 -6.56 9.13 5.35
N ARG A 13 -7.47 9.31 4.40
CA ARG A 13 -8.68 10.09 4.62
C ARG A 13 -9.82 9.19 5.09
N ALA A 14 -10.51 9.62 6.15
CA ALA A 14 -11.70 8.94 6.63
C ALA A 14 -12.93 9.62 6.01
N VAL A 15 -13.78 8.83 5.37
CA VAL A 15 -15.02 9.32 4.76
C VAL A 15 -16.19 8.63 5.47
N PRO A 16 -16.89 9.34 6.37
CA PRO A 16 -18.01 8.74 7.08
C PRO A 16 -19.21 8.56 6.15
N ASP A 17 -20.01 7.55 6.46
CA ASP A 17 -21.25 7.25 5.74
C ASP A 17 -21.06 7.03 4.24
N PHE A 18 -19.99 6.34 3.88
CA PHE A 18 -19.69 6.02 2.49
C PHE A 18 -19.33 4.53 2.37
N PRO A 19 -19.86 3.80 1.37
CA PRO A 19 -20.82 4.24 0.35
C PRO A 19 -22.25 4.33 0.84
N LYS A 20 -22.52 4.02 2.10
CA LYS A 20 -23.85 4.15 2.67
C LYS A 20 -23.77 4.46 4.18
N PRO A 21 -24.86 4.93 4.78
CA PRO A 21 -24.87 5.29 6.20
C PRO A 21 -24.35 4.17 7.10
N GLY A 22 -23.56 4.54 8.11
CA GLY A 22 -23.01 3.60 9.09
C GLY A 22 -21.68 3.00 8.70
N ILE A 23 -21.17 3.25 7.49
CA ILE A 23 -19.90 2.73 7.02
C ILE A 23 -18.88 3.85 7.01
N LEU A 24 -17.71 3.59 7.63
CA LEU A 24 -16.58 4.50 7.59
C LEU A 24 -15.60 3.97 6.53
N PHE A 25 -15.45 4.73 5.44
CA PHE A 25 -14.54 4.39 4.36
C PHE A 25 -13.17 5.01 4.61
N ARG A 26 -12.11 4.25 4.36
CA ARG A 26 -10.73 4.72 4.46
C ARG A 26 -10.19 4.92 3.06
N ASP A 27 -9.91 6.16 2.70
CA ASP A 27 -9.43 6.52 1.37
C ASP A 27 -7.91 6.65 1.40
N ILE A 28 -7.21 5.80 0.63
CA ILE A 28 -5.75 5.79 0.56
C ILE A 28 -5.22 6.64 -0.60
N THR A 29 -6.08 7.25 -1.41
CA THR A 29 -5.61 8.02 -2.56
C THR A 29 -4.66 9.16 -2.16
N PRO A 30 -4.83 9.85 -1.02
CA PRO A 30 -3.86 10.87 -0.62
C PRO A 30 -2.45 10.33 -0.39
N VAL A 31 -2.31 9.04 -0.07
CA VAL A 31 -0.99 8.41 0.05
C VAL A 31 -0.33 8.33 -1.33
N MET A 32 -1.09 7.92 -2.33
CA MET A 32 -0.59 7.77 -3.70
C MET A 32 -0.21 9.10 -4.33
N GLU A 33 -0.80 10.20 -3.85
CA GLU A 33 -0.50 11.54 -4.34
C GLU A 33 0.84 12.08 -3.80
N GLN A 34 1.44 11.38 -2.85
CA GLN A 34 2.70 11.77 -2.23
C GLN A 34 3.79 10.77 -2.61
N PRO A 35 4.64 11.08 -3.61
CA PRO A 35 5.63 10.11 -4.09
C PRO A 35 6.57 9.57 -3.03
N LEU A 36 7.06 10.43 -2.17
CA LEU A 36 8.00 9.98 -1.12
C LEU A 36 7.30 9.11 -0.09
N LEU A 37 6.05 9.38 0.23
CA LEU A 37 5.29 8.55 1.14
C LEU A 37 4.99 7.18 0.51
N SER A 38 4.62 7.16 -0.77
CA SER A 38 4.40 5.90 -1.49
C SER A 38 5.68 5.07 -1.57
N LEU A 39 6.83 5.68 -1.83
CA LEU A 39 8.10 4.98 -1.80
C LEU A 39 8.38 4.41 -0.42
N ALA A 40 8.08 5.16 0.63
CA ALA A 40 8.26 4.69 1.99
C ALA A 40 7.37 3.48 2.29
N VAL A 41 6.16 3.43 1.74
CA VAL A 41 5.27 2.27 1.88
C VAL A 41 5.91 1.04 1.22
N VAL A 42 6.43 1.19 0.01
CA VAL A 42 7.09 0.09 -0.70
C VAL A 42 8.30 -0.42 0.09
N GLU A 43 9.13 0.49 0.61
CA GLU A 43 10.27 0.11 1.42
C GLU A 43 9.84 -0.55 2.74
N GLY A 44 8.73 -0.11 3.33
CA GLY A 44 8.17 -0.74 4.52
C GLY A 44 7.77 -2.18 4.27
N PHE A 45 7.12 -2.47 3.14
CA PHE A 45 6.81 -3.85 2.75
C PHE A 45 8.08 -4.66 2.53
N ARG A 46 9.06 -4.10 1.84
CA ARG A 46 10.31 -4.78 1.58
C ARG A 46 11.01 -5.14 2.89
N ASP A 47 11.08 -4.20 3.82
CA ASP A 47 11.73 -4.44 5.11
C ASP A 47 11.02 -5.53 5.91
N ALA A 48 9.70 -5.55 5.85
CA ALA A 48 8.92 -6.59 6.53
C ALA A 48 9.16 -7.98 5.94
N MET A 49 9.59 -8.05 4.68
CA MET A 49 9.81 -9.30 3.96
C MET A 49 11.28 -9.71 3.87
N GLN A 50 12.19 -8.95 4.47
CA GLN A 50 13.62 -9.15 4.20
C GLN A 50 14.16 -10.52 4.62
N THR A 51 13.48 -11.20 5.54
CA THR A 51 13.86 -12.56 5.96
C THR A 51 13.04 -13.65 5.28
N ILE A 52 12.15 -13.28 4.36
CA ILE A 52 11.26 -14.21 3.67
C ILE A 52 11.69 -14.29 2.22
N PRO A 53 12.00 -15.49 1.69
CA PRO A 53 12.28 -15.61 0.26
C PRO A 53 10.99 -15.39 -0.54
N VAL A 54 11.06 -14.46 -1.49
CA VAL A 54 9.90 -14.09 -2.31
C VAL A 54 10.28 -14.26 -3.77
N ASP A 55 9.51 -15.08 -4.49
CA ASP A 55 9.75 -15.36 -5.91
C ASP A 55 8.81 -14.58 -6.83
N ALA A 56 7.69 -14.10 -6.30
CA ALA A 56 6.70 -13.33 -7.05
C ALA A 56 5.80 -12.57 -6.09
N ILE A 57 5.18 -11.51 -6.60
CA ILE A 57 4.15 -10.76 -5.88
C ILE A 57 2.84 -10.95 -6.64
N ALA A 58 1.77 -11.29 -5.92
CA ALA A 58 0.45 -11.38 -6.50
C ALA A 58 -0.42 -10.24 -5.95
N GLY A 59 -1.20 -9.63 -6.81
CA GLY A 59 -2.12 -8.56 -6.42
C GLY A 59 -3.51 -8.81 -6.94
N ILE A 60 -4.50 -8.58 -6.07
CA ILE A 60 -5.91 -8.74 -6.43
C ILE A 60 -6.41 -7.44 -7.02
N GLU A 61 -7.12 -7.51 -8.13
CA GLU A 61 -7.69 -6.34 -8.81
C GLU A 61 -8.67 -5.61 -7.90
N SER A 62 -8.60 -4.29 -7.87
CA SER A 62 -7.56 -3.51 -8.53
C SER A 62 -6.67 -2.81 -7.51
N ARG A 63 -7.12 -2.75 -6.27
CA ARG A 63 -6.40 -2.07 -5.21
C ARG A 63 -5.05 -2.72 -4.94
N GLY A 64 -4.97 -4.06 -5.04
CA GLY A 64 -3.72 -4.78 -4.86
C GLY A 64 -2.64 -4.44 -5.89
N PHE A 65 -3.04 -3.87 -7.04
CA PHE A 65 -2.09 -3.48 -8.07
C PHE A 65 -1.32 -2.22 -7.69
N LEU A 66 -1.91 -1.35 -6.86
CA LEU A 66 -1.35 -0.03 -6.56
C LEU A 66 0.03 -0.10 -5.91
N TYR A 67 0.20 -1.02 -4.97
CA TYR A 67 1.49 -1.22 -4.32
C TYR A 67 2.13 -2.55 -4.66
N GLY A 68 1.36 -3.49 -5.18
CA GLY A 68 1.89 -4.79 -5.61
C GLY A 68 2.89 -4.66 -6.75
N MET A 69 2.55 -3.90 -7.79
CA MET A 69 3.45 -3.72 -8.92
C MET A 69 4.72 -2.96 -8.53
N PRO A 70 4.65 -1.81 -7.83
CA PRO A 70 5.85 -1.14 -7.35
C PRO A 70 6.72 -2.02 -6.45
N LEU A 71 6.10 -2.82 -5.58
CA LEU A 71 6.84 -3.72 -4.70
C LEU A 71 7.56 -4.80 -5.49
N ALA A 72 6.88 -5.40 -6.48
CA ALA A 72 7.50 -6.40 -7.36
C ALA A 72 8.71 -5.83 -8.09
N LEU A 73 8.60 -4.62 -8.61
CA LEU A 73 9.72 -3.93 -9.25
C LEU A 73 10.88 -3.72 -8.27
N ARG A 74 10.56 -3.31 -7.06
CA ARG A 74 11.57 -3.06 -6.03
C ARG A 74 12.32 -4.33 -5.64
N LEU A 75 11.62 -5.47 -5.62
CA LEU A 75 12.20 -6.77 -5.28
C LEU A 75 12.82 -7.47 -6.48
N GLY A 76 12.56 -6.98 -7.70
CA GLY A 76 13.06 -7.61 -8.91
C GLY A 76 12.40 -8.93 -9.22
N VAL A 77 11.13 -9.09 -8.90
CA VAL A 77 10.34 -10.32 -9.12
C VAL A 77 9.11 -10.04 -9.98
N PRO A 78 8.53 -11.09 -10.58
CA PRO A 78 7.30 -10.92 -11.37
C PRO A 78 6.12 -10.44 -10.53
N PHE A 79 5.22 -9.67 -11.15
CA PHE A 79 3.94 -9.34 -10.58
C PHE A 79 2.84 -10.13 -11.28
N ILE A 80 2.01 -10.81 -10.50
CA ILE A 80 0.95 -11.68 -11.00
C ILE A 80 -0.40 -11.06 -10.65
N THR A 81 -1.23 -10.84 -11.66
CA THR A 81 -2.57 -10.29 -11.47
C THR A 81 -3.56 -11.39 -11.16
N VAL A 82 -4.45 -11.12 -10.23
CA VAL A 82 -5.51 -12.04 -9.85
C VAL A 82 -6.87 -11.45 -10.11
#